data_078e0108eafe307f70955e0cf757ffee
#
_entry.id   078e0108eafe307f70955e0cf757ffee
#
_cell.length_a   1.000
_cell.length_b   1.000
_cell.length_c   1.000
_cell.angle_alpha   90.00
_cell.angle_beta   90.00
_cell.angle_gamma   90.00
#
_symmetry.space_group_name_H-M   'P 1'
#
loop_
_entity.id
_entity.type
_entity.pdbx_description
1 polymer ?
#
loop_
_entity_poly.entity_id
_entity_poly.type
_entity_poly.pdbx_seq_one_letter_code
_entity_poly.pdbx_strand_id
1 'polypeptide(L)'
;MGMASRAARLAARLARLALRALVDGGGGSGGGGSAAQPAMAQIQLVQSGPELKKPGETVKISCKASGYTFTNYGMNWVKQAPGKGLKWMGWINTYTGEPTYVDDFKGRFAFSLETSASTAYLQINNLKNEDTATYFCVRRVEAYWGQGTLVTVSSGSTSGSGKPGPGEGSTKGAPQIVLTQSPAIMSASPGEKVTMTCSASSSVSHMQWYQQKSGTSPKRWIYDTSKLASGVPDRFSGSGSGTSYSLTISSMEAEDGATYYCQQWSSNPWTFGGGTKLEIKRADA
;
A
#
# COMPACT_ATOMS: atom_id res chain seq x y z
N MET A 1 25.47 41.42 -13.33
CA MET A 1 25.24 41.73 -11.91
C MET A 1 23.75 42.06 -11.70
N GLY A 2 22.94 41.21 -11.07
CA GLY A 2 21.57 41.62 -10.76
C GLY A 2 20.48 40.56 -10.65
N MET A 3 20.75 39.27 -10.37
CA MET A 3 19.70 38.27 -10.11
C MET A 3 19.79 37.53 -8.77
N ALA A 4 20.78 37.79 -7.94
CA ALA A 4 20.90 37.17 -6.61
C ALA A 4 20.20 37.92 -5.47
N SER A 5 19.49 39.04 -5.75
CA SER A 5 19.04 39.99 -4.73
C SER A 5 17.58 39.82 -4.27
N ARG A 6 16.73 39.04 -4.97
CA ARG A 6 15.32 38.92 -4.58
C ARG A 6 15.03 37.79 -3.59
N ALA A 7 15.70 36.65 -3.73
CA ALA A 7 15.52 35.52 -2.80
C ALA A 7 16.10 35.81 -1.41
N ALA A 8 17.25 36.48 -1.35
CA ALA A 8 17.90 36.86 -0.09
C ALA A 8 17.08 37.92 0.71
N ARG A 9 16.36 38.78 0.01
CA ARG A 9 15.50 39.80 0.68
C ARG A 9 14.18 39.23 1.19
N LEU A 10 13.68 38.16 0.59
CA LEU A 10 12.46 37.48 1.05
C LEU A 10 12.75 36.64 2.33
N ALA A 11 13.90 35.96 2.37
CA ALA A 11 14.32 35.22 3.55
C ALA A 11 14.61 36.14 4.76
N ALA A 12 15.18 37.30 4.53
CA ALA A 12 15.45 38.28 5.59
C ALA A 12 14.18 38.96 6.13
N ARG A 13 13.10 39.06 5.31
CA ARG A 13 11.79 39.58 5.78
C ARG A 13 11.03 38.58 6.63
N LEU A 14 11.11 37.29 6.31
CA LEU A 14 10.47 36.22 7.08
C LEU A 14 11.14 36.01 8.45
N ALA A 15 12.46 36.14 8.51
CA ALA A 15 13.21 36.05 9.78
C ALA A 15 12.91 37.23 10.72
N ARG A 16 12.61 38.44 10.20
CA ARG A 16 12.27 39.60 11.02
C ARG A 16 10.83 39.60 11.54
N LEU A 17 9.92 38.88 10.89
CA LEU A 17 8.54 38.70 11.36
C LEU A 17 8.45 37.67 12.50
N ALA A 18 9.31 36.67 12.50
CA ALA A 18 9.38 35.68 13.58
C ALA A 18 10.00 36.26 14.88
N LEU A 19 10.87 37.28 14.78
CA LEU A 19 11.53 37.88 15.97
C LEU A 19 10.68 38.97 16.64
N ARG A 20 9.65 39.50 15.96
CA ARG A 20 8.76 40.50 16.54
C ARG A 20 7.61 39.94 17.39
N ALA A 21 7.34 38.65 17.25
CA ALA A 21 6.31 37.95 18.04
C ALA A 21 6.78 37.51 19.43
N LEU A 22 8.04 37.73 19.77
CA LEU A 22 8.67 37.33 21.04
C LEU A 22 8.90 38.47 22.06
N VAL A 23 8.52 39.71 21.76
CA VAL A 23 8.85 40.86 22.61
C VAL A 23 7.64 41.61 23.21
N ASP A 24 6.43 41.36 22.78
CA ASP A 24 5.24 42.00 23.34
C ASP A 24 4.29 40.99 24.01
N GLY A 25 4.42 40.81 25.32
CA GLY A 25 3.49 39.99 26.10
C GLY A 25 3.90 39.78 27.52
N GLY A 26 4.15 40.86 28.25
CA GLY A 26 4.27 40.79 29.70
C GLY A 26 2.91 40.95 30.38
N GLY A 27 2.57 40.04 31.28
CA GLY A 27 1.69 40.26 32.41
C GLY A 27 0.28 39.69 32.30
N GLY A 28 -0.01 38.65 33.08
CA GLY A 28 -1.38 38.21 33.35
C GLY A 28 -1.44 36.81 33.95
N SER A 29 -1.48 36.71 35.24
CA SER A 29 -1.62 35.51 36.08
C SER A 29 -2.96 34.79 35.82
N GLY A 30 -2.95 33.47 35.82
CA GLY A 30 -4.17 32.69 36.01
C GLY A 30 -4.15 31.29 35.37
N GLY A 31 -3.92 30.31 36.19
CA GLY A 31 -4.04 28.89 36.14
C GLY A 31 -4.69 28.16 34.97
N GLY A 32 -4.12 27.05 34.66
CA GLY A 32 -4.69 26.04 33.77
C GLY A 32 -3.68 25.63 32.69
N GLY A 33 -2.58 25.03 33.08
CA GLY A 33 -1.65 24.40 32.11
C GLY A 33 -2.33 23.20 31.47
N SER A 34 -3.00 23.44 30.35
CA SER A 34 -3.22 22.37 29.38
C SER A 34 -1.85 22.10 28.75
N ALA A 35 -1.17 21.07 29.25
CA ALA A 35 -0.01 20.55 28.57
C ALA A 35 -0.46 20.18 27.15
N ALA A 36 0.01 20.91 26.16
CA ALA A 36 -0.17 20.53 24.77
C ALA A 36 0.33 19.11 24.64
N GLN A 37 -0.57 18.17 24.40
CA GLN A 37 -0.19 16.80 24.11
C GLN A 37 0.75 16.85 22.91
N PRO A 38 1.94 16.18 22.99
CA PRO A 38 2.81 16.13 21.84
C PRO A 38 2.02 15.55 20.69
N ALA A 39 2.07 16.22 19.53
CA ALA A 39 1.42 15.75 18.33
C ALA A 39 1.83 14.28 18.14
N MET A 40 0.85 13.37 18.09
CA MET A 40 1.11 11.94 17.89
C MET A 40 1.92 11.80 16.61
N ALA A 41 3.13 11.20 16.70
CA ALA A 41 3.97 10.97 15.54
C ALA A 41 3.17 10.14 14.52
N GLN A 42 3.12 10.62 13.28
CA GLN A 42 2.41 9.93 12.21
C GLN A 42 3.09 8.58 11.93
N ILE A 43 2.28 7.54 11.81
CA ILE A 43 2.76 6.21 11.43
C ILE A 43 3.25 6.25 10.00
N GLN A 44 4.49 5.80 9.78
CA GLN A 44 5.11 5.72 8.47
C GLN A 44 5.85 4.41 8.29
N LEU A 45 5.78 3.87 7.09
CA LEU A 45 6.62 2.79 6.60
C LEU A 45 7.39 3.30 5.39
N VAL A 46 8.71 3.39 5.51
CA VAL A 46 9.59 3.92 4.46
C VAL A 46 10.46 2.80 3.93
N GLN A 47 10.31 2.49 2.66
CA GLN A 47 11.05 1.43 1.98
C GLN A 47 12.27 1.97 1.26
N SER A 48 13.25 1.08 1.02
CA SER A 48 14.42 1.37 0.20
C SER A 48 14.05 1.64 -1.26
N GLY A 49 14.98 2.27 -1.98
CA GLY A 49 14.77 2.71 -3.37
C GLY A 49 14.71 1.58 -4.39
N PRO A 50 14.40 1.92 -5.65
CA PRO A 50 14.28 0.94 -6.72
C PRO A 50 15.60 0.21 -6.98
N GLU A 51 15.50 -1.04 -7.40
CA GLU A 51 16.61 -1.95 -7.66
C GLU A 51 16.57 -2.46 -9.10
N LEU A 52 17.70 -2.37 -9.78
CA LEU A 52 17.90 -3.00 -11.09
C LEU A 52 18.88 -4.17 -10.92
N LYS A 53 18.43 -5.37 -11.19
CA LYS A 53 19.16 -6.63 -10.97
C LYS A 53 19.18 -7.51 -12.20
N LYS A 54 20.13 -8.45 -12.21
CA LYS A 54 20.23 -9.50 -13.23
C LYS A 54 19.73 -10.83 -12.64
N PRO A 55 19.24 -11.76 -13.50
CA PRO A 55 18.90 -13.10 -13.05
C PRO A 55 20.06 -13.76 -12.27
N GLY A 56 19.72 -14.45 -11.20
CA GLY A 56 20.69 -15.12 -10.32
C GLY A 56 21.24 -14.24 -9.18
N GLU A 57 21.09 -12.93 -9.25
CA GLU A 57 21.51 -12.03 -8.18
C GLU A 57 20.55 -12.07 -6.98
N THR A 58 20.96 -11.44 -5.90
CA THR A 58 20.20 -11.29 -4.67
C THR A 58 19.83 -9.82 -4.46
N VAL A 59 18.61 -9.56 -4.00
CA VAL A 59 18.17 -8.23 -3.57
C VAL A 59 17.67 -8.28 -2.13
N LYS A 60 17.94 -7.23 -1.36
CA LYS A 60 17.42 -7.05 -0.01
C LYS A 60 16.74 -5.69 0.09
N ILE A 61 15.44 -5.72 0.38
CA ILE A 61 14.58 -4.54 0.50
C ILE A 61 14.38 -4.25 1.99
N SER A 62 14.52 -2.99 2.39
CA SER A 62 14.24 -2.55 3.75
C SER A 62 12.90 -1.84 3.85
N CYS A 63 12.29 -1.95 5.03
CA CYS A 63 11.07 -1.26 5.41
C CYS A 63 11.24 -0.73 6.83
N LYS A 64 11.50 0.57 6.96
CA LYS A 64 11.67 1.23 8.25
C LYS A 64 10.35 1.78 8.75
N ALA A 65 9.96 1.32 9.93
CA ALA A 65 8.74 1.75 10.61
C ALA A 65 9.01 2.88 11.60
N SER A 66 8.08 3.81 11.71
CA SER A 66 8.11 4.88 12.70
C SER A 66 6.70 5.26 13.15
N GLY A 67 6.61 5.91 14.31
CA GLY A 67 5.35 6.40 14.86
C GLY A 67 4.56 5.40 15.69
N TYR A 68 5.09 4.21 15.93
CA TYR A 68 4.48 3.18 16.78
C TYR A 68 5.53 2.22 17.35
N THR A 69 5.11 1.38 18.28
CA THR A 69 5.99 0.34 18.84
C THR A 69 6.10 -0.82 17.86
N PHE A 70 7.25 -0.92 17.20
CA PHE A 70 7.51 -1.86 16.10
C PHE A 70 7.18 -3.32 16.43
N THR A 71 7.49 -3.78 17.64
CA THR A 71 7.28 -5.17 18.06
C THR A 71 5.82 -5.51 18.41
N ASN A 72 4.92 -4.53 18.44
CA ASN A 72 3.51 -4.77 18.74
C ASN A 72 2.70 -5.24 17.53
N TYR A 73 3.22 -5.12 16.31
CA TYR A 73 2.51 -5.45 15.09
C TYR A 73 3.41 -6.22 14.12
N GLY A 74 2.90 -7.32 13.58
CA GLY A 74 3.58 -8.05 12.52
C GLY A 74 3.74 -7.22 11.25
N MET A 75 4.73 -7.56 10.43
CA MET A 75 4.93 -6.95 9.13
C MET A 75 4.58 -7.93 8.02
N ASN A 76 3.71 -7.50 7.11
CA ASN A 76 3.27 -8.26 5.95
C ASN A 76 4.00 -7.77 4.71
N TRP A 77 4.16 -8.65 3.74
CA TRP A 77 4.75 -8.33 2.45
C TRP A 77 3.78 -8.68 1.32
N VAL A 78 3.67 -7.78 0.36
CA VAL A 78 2.77 -7.89 -0.80
C VAL A 78 3.56 -7.64 -2.07
N LYS A 79 3.36 -8.52 -3.06
CA LYS A 79 3.94 -8.40 -4.41
C LYS A 79 2.89 -7.89 -5.39
N GLN A 80 3.28 -6.94 -6.22
CA GLN A 80 2.51 -6.49 -7.36
C GLN A 80 3.36 -6.49 -8.63
N ALA A 81 3.16 -7.47 -9.50
CA ALA A 81 3.80 -7.50 -10.80
C ALA A 81 3.25 -6.37 -11.70
N PRO A 82 4.02 -5.87 -12.68
CA PRO A 82 3.61 -4.77 -13.52
C PRO A 82 2.27 -5.03 -14.21
N GLY A 83 1.31 -4.12 -14.05
CA GLY A 83 -0.04 -4.25 -14.62
C GLY A 83 -0.88 -5.37 -14.03
N LYS A 84 -0.47 -5.98 -12.93
CA LYS A 84 -1.15 -7.09 -12.28
C LYS A 84 -1.68 -6.70 -10.90
N GLY A 85 -2.51 -7.58 -10.33
CA GLY A 85 -3.08 -7.43 -9.00
C GLY A 85 -2.06 -7.65 -7.87
N LEU A 86 -2.56 -7.54 -6.66
CA LEU A 86 -1.79 -7.66 -5.43
C LEU A 86 -1.76 -9.10 -4.95
N LYS A 87 -0.61 -9.57 -4.45
CA LYS A 87 -0.43 -10.91 -3.92
C LYS A 87 0.27 -10.87 -2.57
N TRP A 88 -0.39 -11.38 -1.53
CA TRP A 88 0.19 -11.49 -0.21
C TRP A 88 1.25 -12.59 -0.21
N MET A 89 2.46 -12.25 0.28
CA MET A 89 3.61 -13.15 0.31
C MET A 89 3.74 -13.90 1.64
N GLY A 90 3.22 -13.30 2.70
CA GLY A 90 3.32 -13.77 4.06
C GLY A 90 3.61 -12.64 5.05
N TRP A 91 4.05 -12.98 6.23
CA TRP A 91 4.33 -12.01 7.29
C TRP A 91 5.44 -12.49 8.20
N ILE A 92 6.00 -11.56 8.95
CA ILE A 92 6.95 -11.85 10.01
C ILE A 92 6.42 -11.32 11.34
N ASN A 93 6.50 -12.15 12.37
CA ASN A 93 6.22 -11.75 13.74
C ASN A 93 7.36 -10.88 14.24
N THR A 94 7.10 -9.60 14.49
CA THR A 94 8.14 -8.64 14.87
C THR A 94 8.58 -8.79 16.33
N TYR A 95 7.85 -9.54 17.14
CA TYR A 95 8.23 -9.85 18.52
C TYR A 95 9.13 -11.09 18.60
N THR A 96 8.79 -12.15 17.89
CA THR A 96 9.52 -13.43 17.91
C THR A 96 10.54 -13.55 16.79
N GLY A 97 10.39 -12.80 15.70
CA GLY A 97 11.19 -12.92 14.48
C GLY A 97 10.81 -14.11 13.59
N GLU A 98 9.72 -14.83 13.91
CA GLU A 98 9.28 -15.98 13.15
C GLU A 98 8.54 -15.56 11.88
N PRO A 99 9.00 -15.97 10.68
CA PRO A 99 8.36 -15.71 9.43
C PRO A 99 7.36 -16.80 9.06
N THR A 100 6.29 -16.40 8.34
CA THR A 100 5.33 -17.30 7.71
C THR A 100 5.25 -16.94 6.23
N TYR A 101 5.50 -17.90 5.35
CA TYR A 101 5.46 -17.70 3.89
C TYR A 101 4.25 -18.38 3.29
N VAL A 102 3.64 -17.72 2.29
CA VAL A 102 2.72 -18.38 1.38
C VAL A 102 3.51 -19.37 0.51
N ASP A 103 2.92 -20.51 0.13
CA ASP A 103 3.62 -21.60 -0.54
C ASP A 103 4.41 -21.16 -1.78
N ASP A 104 3.86 -20.26 -2.59
CA ASP A 104 4.53 -19.73 -3.78
C ASP A 104 5.82 -18.94 -3.48
N PHE A 105 6.02 -18.53 -2.23
CA PHE A 105 7.17 -17.75 -1.79
C PHE A 105 8.09 -18.50 -0.83
N LYS A 106 7.92 -19.80 -0.71
CA LYS A 106 8.85 -20.65 0.05
C LYS A 106 10.11 -20.93 -0.77
N GLY A 107 11.26 -20.82 -0.12
CA GLY A 107 12.55 -21.19 -0.68
C GLY A 107 13.47 -20.01 -0.98
N ARG A 108 13.15 -19.17 -1.97
CA ARG A 108 14.03 -18.07 -2.39
C ARG A 108 13.81 -16.74 -1.65
N PHE A 109 12.71 -16.63 -0.91
CA PHE A 109 12.29 -15.43 -0.20
C PHE A 109 12.57 -15.59 1.29
N ALA A 110 13.13 -14.53 1.90
CA ALA A 110 13.40 -14.52 3.33
C ALA A 110 12.96 -13.20 3.95
N PHE A 111 12.14 -13.28 5.00
CA PHE A 111 11.80 -12.15 5.84
C PHE A 111 12.74 -12.12 7.04
N SER A 112 13.20 -10.93 7.39
CA SER A 112 14.06 -10.73 8.56
C SER A 112 13.80 -9.37 9.22
N LEU A 113 14.40 -9.17 10.39
CA LEU A 113 14.20 -7.97 11.20
C LEU A 113 15.55 -7.43 11.69
N GLU A 114 15.58 -6.12 11.88
CA GLU A 114 16.50 -5.42 12.76
C GLU A 114 15.65 -4.62 13.75
N THR A 115 15.33 -5.24 14.89
CA THR A 115 14.36 -4.69 15.85
C THR A 115 14.84 -3.37 16.46
N SER A 116 16.15 -3.26 16.73
CA SER A 116 16.76 -2.03 17.26
C SER A 116 16.63 -0.83 16.32
N ALA A 117 16.48 -1.07 15.01
CA ALA A 117 16.28 -0.06 13.98
C ALA A 117 14.82 0.05 13.52
N SER A 118 13.89 -0.69 14.15
CA SER A 118 12.48 -0.76 13.72
C SER A 118 12.34 -1.05 12.22
N THR A 119 13.16 -1.96 11.70
CA THR A 119 13.25 -2.26 10.27
C THR A 119 12.96 -3.72 10.00
N ALA A 120 12.12 -3.96 9.01
CA ALA A 120 11.87 -5.27 8.42
C ALA A 120 12.55 -5.37 7.05
N TYR A 121 12.95 -6.57 6.68
CA TYR A 121 13.62 -6.84 5.41
C TYR A 121 12.94 -7.97 4.65
N LEU A 122 12.91 -7.81 3.34
CA LEU A 122 12.61 -8.86 2.37
C LEU A 122 13.86 -9.11 1.54
N GLN A 123 14.37 -10.34 1.56
CA GLN A 123 15.47 -10.77 0.71
C GLN A 123 14.95 -11.77 -0.33
N ILE A 124 15.35 -11.59 -1.58
CA ILE A 124 15.04 -12.49 -2.68
C ILE A 124 16.35 -12.99 -3.25
N ASN A 125 16.56 -14.31 -3.17
CA ASN A 125 17.77 -14.96 -3.67
C ASN A 125 17.50 -15.54 -5.05
N ASN A 126 18.57 -15.71 -5.83
CA ASN A 126 18.51 -16.30 -7.17
C ASN A 126 17.37 -15.70 -8.01
N LEU A 127 17.43 -14.40 -8.21
CA LEU A 127 16.39 -13.63 -8.90
C LEU A 127 16.08 -14.21 -10.28
N LYS A 128 14.79 -14.24 -10.60
CA LYS A 128 14.23 -14.64 -11.89
C LYS A 128 13.50 -13.46 -12.52
N ASN A 129 13.27 -13.50 -13.85
CA ASN A 129 12.55 -12.45 -14.55
C ASN A 129 11.14 -12.20 -13.97
N GLU A 130 10.48 -13.25 -13.52
CA GLU A 130 9.14 -13.20 -12.89
C GLU A 130 9.11 -12.52 -11.52
N ASP A 131 10.27 -12.26 -10.91
CA ASP A 131 10.37 -11.50 -9.67
C ASP A 131 10.28 -9.98 -9.91
N THR A 132 10.32 -9.54 -11.15
CA THR A 132 10.07 -8.14 -11.50
C THR A 132 8.70 -7.71 -11.01
N ALA A 133 8.68 -6.83 -10.02
CA ALA A 133 7.48 -6.37 -9.35
C ALA A 133 7.77 -5.18 -8.43
N THR A 134 6.71 -4.53 -7.97
CA THR A 134 6.77 -3.66 -6.81
C THR A 134 6.42 -4.48 -5.57
N TYR A 135 7.27 -4.37 -4.54
CA TYR A 135 7.10 -5.06 -3.27
C TYR A 135 6.73 -4.04 -2.19
N PHE A 136 5.67 -4.34 -1.46
CA PHE A 136 5.18 -3.47 -0.39
C PHE A 136 5.30 -4.17 0.96
N CYS A 137 5.76 -3.43 1.99
CA CYS A 137 5.53 -3.81 3.36
C CYS A 137 4.20 -3.21 3.84
N VAL A 138 3.45 -3.96 4.62
CA VAL A 138 2.12 -3.55 5.10
C VAL A 138 1.98 -3.94 6.56
N ARG A 139 1.67 -2.97 7.42
CA ARG A 139 1.31 -3.26 8.81
C ARG A 139 -0.20 -3.52 8.91
N ARG A 140 -0.59 -4.66 9.43
CA ARG A 140 -1.93 -4.91 9.94
C ARG A 140 -2.03 -4.18 11.30
N VAL A 141 -3.09 -3.63 11.78
CA VAL A 141 -4.51 -3.70 11.69
C VAL A 141 -5.08 -2.60 10.79
N GLU A 142 -4.54 -1.41 10.77
CA GLU A 142 -5.03 -0.28 9.98
C GLU A 142 -4.35 -0.17 8.62
N ALA A 143 -3.84 -1.26 8.07
CA ALA A 143 -3.28 -1.38 6.73
C ALA A 143 -2.44 -0.16 6.30
N TYR A 144 -1.40 0.16 7.07
CA TYR A 144 -0.39 1.12 6.65
C TYR A 144 0.55 0.47 5.65
N TRP A 145 0.68 1.07 4.48
CA TRP A 145 1.51 0.59 3.39
C TRP A 145 2.79 1.40 3.28
N GLY A 146 3.92 0.73 3.05
CA GLY A 146 5.11 1.38 2.52
C GLY A 146 4.84 1.92 1.11
N GLN A 147 5.72 2.80 0.63
CA GLN A 147 5.56 3.40 -0.70
C GLN A 147 5.84 2.42 -1.84
N GLY A 148 6.37 1.25 -1.53
CA GLY A 148 6.75 0.24 -2.51
C GLY A 148 8.21 0.35 -2.95
N THR A 149 8.79 -0.78 -3.31
CA THR A 149 10.13 -0.89 -3.90
C THR A 149 10.01 -1.64 -5.22
N LEU A 150 10.29 -0.96 -6.33
CA LEU A 150 10.33 -1.59 -7.65
C LEU A 150 11.64 -2.37 -7.78
N VAL A 151 11.53 -3.66 -8.04
CA VAL A 151 12.64 -4.55 -8.42
C VAL A 151 12.46 -4.92 -9.88
N THR A 152 13.43 -4.57 -10.71
CA THR A 152 13.46 -4.93 -12.12
C THR A 152 14.58 -5.94 -12.34
N VAL A 153 14.21 -7.11 -12.82
CA VAL A 153 15.15 -8.18 -13.18
C VAL A 153 15.22 -8.24 -14.71
N SER A 154 16.36 -7.87 -15.27
CA SER A 154 16.57 -7.80 -16.70
C SER A 154 17.83 -8.53 -17.10
N SER A 155 17.70 -9.57 -17.90
CA SER A 155 18.82 -10.14 -18.62
C SER A 155 19.22 -9.16 -19.73
N GLY A 156 20.39 -8.51 -19.61
CA GLY A 156 20.93 -7.66 -20.67
C GLY A 156 20.81 -8.34 -22.03
N SER A 157 20.29 -7.61 -23.02
CA SER A 157 19.98 -7.98 -24.40
C SER A 157 20.63 -9.29 -24.90
N THR A 158 19.95 -10.39 -24.71
CA THR A 158 20.02 -11.55 -25.59
C THR A 158 18.58 -12.03 -25.79
N SER A 159 18.09 -11.80 -26.99
CA SER A 159 16.85 -12.36 -27.50
C SER A 159 16.96 -13.89 -27.44
N GLY A 160 16.61 -14.45 -26.31
CA GLY A 160 16.39 -15.85 -26.10
C GLY A 160 14.91 -16.05 -25.84
N SER A 161 14.17 -16.46 -26.86
CA SER A 161 12.82 -16.98 -26.73
C SER A 161 12.89 -18.25 -25.88
N GLY A 162 13.00 -18.08 -24.58
CA GLY A 162 12.80 -19.16 -23.62
C GLY A 162 11.30 -19.44 -23.53
N LYS A 163 10.86 -20.54 -24.17
CA LYS A 163 9.59 -21.19 -23.86
C LYS A 163 9.48 -21.29 -22.34
N PRO A 164 8.34 -20.93 -21.74
CA PRO A 164 8.11 -21.32 -20.34
C PRO A 164 8.21 -22.84 -20.25
N GLY A 165 9.17 -23.31 -19.50
CA GLY A 165 9.25 -24.72 -19.13
C GLY A 165 7.98 -25.12 -18.40
N PRO A 166 7.59 -26.40 -18.44
CA PRO A 166 6.44 -26.88 -17.70
C PRO A 166 6.62 -26.52 -16.24
N GLY A 167 5.68 -25.78 -15.69
CA GLY A 167 5.68 -25.35 -14.30
C GLY A 167 5.87 -26.59 -13.42
N GLU A 168 6.88 -26.55 -12.57
CA GLU A 168 7.00 -27.50 -11.48
C GLU A 168 5.72 -27.46 -10.67
N GLY A 169 5.10 -28.64 -10.51
CA GLY A 169 3.80 -28.79 -9.94
C GLY A 169 3.66 -28.05 -8.63
N SER A 170 2.71 -27.15 -8.60
CA SER A 170 2.22 -26.51 -7.40
C SER A 170 1.88 -27.63 -6.39
N THR A 171 2.70 -27.77 -5.36
CA THR A 171 2.28 -28.50 -4.17
C THR A 171 1.03 -27.81 -3.67
N LYS A 172 -0.08 -28.57 -3.59
CA LYS A 172 -1.37 -28.04 -3.13
C LYS A 172 -1.21 -27.43 -1.74
N GLY A 173 -1.03 -26.12 -1.69
CA GLY A 173 -1.21 -25.33 -0.46
C GLY A 173 -2.64 -25.42 0.03
N ALA A 174 -2.90 -24.95 1.26
CA ALA A 174 -4.26 -24.84 1.80
C ALA A 174 -5.16 -24.11 0.79
N PRO A 175 -6.45 -24.52 0.62
CA PRO A 175 -7.34 -23.93 -0.35
C PRO A 175 -7.46 -22.43 -0.07
N GLN A 176 -7.07 -21.60 -1.05
CA GLN A 176 -7.17 -20.15 -0.97
C GLN A 176 -8.59 -19.72 -1.31
N ILE A 177 -9.10 -18.72 -0.60
CA ILE A 177 -10.33 -18.05 -0.99
C ILE A 177 -10.02 -17.18 -2.20
N VAL A 178 -10.67 -17.48 -3.32
CA VAL A 178 -10.54 -16.71 -4.56
C VAL A 178 -11.54 -15.57 -4.55
N LEU A 179 -11.04 -14.35 -4.76
CA LEU A 179 -11.87 -13.14 -4.90
C LEU A 179 -11.94 -12.75 -6.37
N THR A 180 -13.16 -12.69 -6.90
CA THR A 180 -13.42 -12.32 -8.29
C THR A 180 -14.13 -10.98 -8.34
N GLN A 181 -13.50 -9.99 -8.95
CA GLN A 181 -14.06 -8.65 -9.13
C GLN A 181 -14.69 -8.46 -10.51
N SER A 182 -15.80 -7.77 -10.53
CA SER A 182 -16.55 -7.47 -11.75
C SER A 182 -17.12 -6.05 -11.70
N PRO A 183 -17.02 -5.30 -12.79
CA PRO A 183 -16.27 -5.61 -14.01
C PRO A 183 -14.77 -5.43 -13.82
N ALA A 184 -13.95 -5.94 -14.73
CA ALA A 184 -12.49 -5.71 -14.69
C ALA A 184 -12.13 -4.25 -15.02
N ILE A 185 -12.83 -3.67 -15.98
CA ILE A 185 -12.70 -2.26 -16.41
C ILE A 185 -14.09 -1.68 -16.58
N MET A 186 -14.29 -0.44 -16.13
CA MET A 186 -15.52 0.31 -16.36
C MET A 186 -15.21 1.80 -16.53
N SER A 187 -16.08 2.49 -17.21
CA SER A 187 -16.03 3.93 -17.40
C SER A 187 -17.31 4.57 -16.92
N ALA A 188 -17.21 5.71 -16.28
CA ALA A 188 -18.35 6.50 -15.83
C ALA A 188 -18.09 7.99 -15.98
N SER A 189 -19.16 8.76 -16.19
CA SER A 189 -19.13 10.22 -16.24
C SER A 189 -19.33 10.79 -14.84
N PRO A 190 -18.81 11.99 -14.56
CA PRO A 190 -19.12 12.68 -13.30
C PRO A 190 -20.63 12.76 -13.05
N GLY A 191 -21.05 12.49 -11.83
CA GLY A 191 -22.45 12.47 -11.41
C GLY A 191 -23.14 11.11 -11.55
N GLU A 192 -22.57 10.16 -12.27
CA GLU A 192 -23.14 8.81 -12.38
C GLU A 192 -22.92 7.99 -11.08
N LYS A 193 -23.88 7.12 -10.80
CA LYS A 193 -23.74 6.10 -9.76
C LYS A 193 -22.89 4.93 -10.31
N VAL A 194 -21.87 4.55 -9.53
CA VAL A 194 -20.97 3.45 -9.88
C VAL A 194 -21.10 2.33 -8.85
N THR A 195 -21.22 1.10 -9.30
CA THR A 195 -21.20 -0.08 -8.43
C THR A 195 -20.26 -1.13 -9.01
N MET A 196 -19.37 -1.65 -8.17
CA MET A 196 -18.48 -2.76 -8.50
C MET A 196 -18.63 -3.86 -7.47
N THR A 197 -18.42 -5.10 -7.89
CA THR A 197 -18.67 -6.29 -7.07
C THR A 197 -17.41 -7.10 -6.83
N CYS A 198 -17.40 -7.80 -5.71
CA CYS A 198 -16.38 -8.75 -5.32
C CYS A 198 -17.06 -10.02 -4.82
N SER A 199 -16.85 -11.14 -5.51
CA SER A 199 -17.37 -12.44 -5.14
C SER A 199 -16.28 -13.31 -4.56
N ALA A 200 -16.54 -13.94 -3.42
CA ALA A 200 -15.63 -14.85 -2.77
C ALA A 200 -16.01 -16.30 -3.05
N SER A 201 -15.02 -17.16 -3.26
CA SER A 201 -15.22 -18.60 -3.48
C SER A 201 -15.76 -19.34 -2.26
N SER A 202 -15.56 -18.78 -1.07
CA SER A 202 -16.10 -19.23 0.21
C SER A 202 -16.50 -18.04 1.06
N SER A 203 -17.39 -18.26 2.02
CA SER A 203 -17.86 -17.19 2.91
C SER A 203 -16.72 -16.54 3.68
N VAL A 204 -16.71 -15.22 3.74
CA VAL A 204 -15.80 -14.40 4.52
C VAL A 204 -16.57 -13.54 5.51
N SER A 205 -15.94 -13.16 6.63
CA SER A 205 -16.60 -12.37 7.66
C SER A 205 -16.70 -10.89 7.28
N HIS A 206 -15.68 -10.37 6.63
CA HIS A 206 -15.56 -8.96 6.26
C HIS A 206 -14.78 -8.81 4.96
N MET A 207 -15.07 -7.75 4.22
CA MET A 207 -14.33 -7.37 3.01
C MET A 207 -13.65 -6.03 3.23
N GLN A 208 -12.40 -5.94 2.75
CA GLN A 208 -11.63 -4.71 2.71
C GLN A 208 -11.56 -4.22 1.27
N TRP A 209 -11.49 -2.91 1.08
CA TRP A 209 -11.31 -2.29 -0.23
C TRP A 209 -10.17 -1.29 -0.20
N TYR A 210 -9.35 -1.32 -1.24
CA TYR A 210 -8.24 -0.39 -1.45
C TYR A 210 -8.44 0.38 -2.74
N GLN A 211 -8.05 1.66 -2.71
CA GLN A 211 -7.93 2.47 -3.92
C GLN A 211 -6.46 2.61 -4.29
N GLN A 212 -6.12 2.34 -5.54
CA GLN A 212 -4.77 2.55 -6.06
C GLN A 212 -4.82 3.39 -7.32
N LYS A 213 -4.15 4.53 -7.31
CA LYS A 213 -3.87 5.34 -8.50
C LYS A 213 -2.52 4.92 -9.09
N SER A 214 -2.37 5.13 -10.41
CA SER A 214 -1.15 4.76 -11.13
C SER A 214 0.10 5.34 -10.47
N GLY A 215 1.12 4.50 -10.25
CA GLY A 215 2.40 4.90 -9.67
C GLY A 215 2.39 5.16 -8.17
N THR A 216 1.30 4.85 -7.47
CA THR A 216 1.19 5.03 -6.01
C THR A 216 0.87 3.72 -5.30
N SER A 217 1.11 3.69 -3.99
CA SER A 217 0.71 2.55 -3.15
C SER A 217 -0.81 2.50 -2.97
N PRO A 218 -1.38 1.29 -2.78
CA PRO A 218 -2.78 1.18 -2.41
C PRO A 218 -3.09 1.93 -1.11
N LYS A 219 -4.23 2.59 -1.07
CA LYS A 219 -4.76 3.25 0.12
C LYS A 219 -5.94 2.46 0.66
N ARG A 220 -5.98 2.22 1.96
CA ARG A 220 -7.14 1.67 2.63
C ARG A 220 -8.34 2.60 2.38
N TRP A 221 -9.40 2.04 1.82
CA TRP A 221 -10.56 2.82 1.40
C TRP A 221 -11.80 2.49 2.21
N ILE A 222 -12.16 1.21 2.24
CA ILE A 222 -13.25 0.68 3.06
C ILE A 222 -12.71 -0.51 3.85
N TYR A 223 -13.07 -0.61 5.12
CA TYR A 223 -12.69 -1.72 5.98
C TYR A 223 -13.92 -2.28 6.71
N ASP A 224 -13.80 -3.52 7.19
CA ASP A 224 -14.90 -4.24 7.85
C ASP A 224 -16.21 -4.15 7.06
N THR A 225 -16.13 -4.35 5.75
CA THR A 225 -17.24 -4.35 4.79
C THR A 225 -17.83 -2.98 4.47
N SER A 226 -18.08 -2.12 5.47
CA SER A 226 -18.87 -0.89 5.29
C SER A 226 -18.29 0.36 5.94
N LYS A 227 -17.17 0.27 6.63
CA LYS A 227 -16.56 1.41 7.33
C LYS A 227 -15.62 2.16 6.39
N LEU A 228 -15.79 3.47 6.29
CA LEU A 228 -14.91 4.32 5.51
C LEU A 228 -13.62 4.61 6.27
N ALA A 229 -12.47 4.48 5.61
CA ALA A 229 -11.19 4.91 6.17
C ALA A 229 -11.16 6.44 6.31
N SER A 230 -10.26 6.94 7.16
CA SER A 230 -10.10 8.38 7.36
C SER A 230 -9.82 9.12 6.05
N GLY A 231 -10.54 10.19 5.80
CA GLY A 231 -10.38 11.02 4.60
C GLY A 231 -11.11 10.52 3.36
N VAL A 232 -11.78 9.36 3.42
CA VAL A 232 -12.59 8.85 2.31
C VAL A 232 -13.91 9.61 2.25
N PRO A 233 -14.28 10.17 1.08
CA PRO A 233 -15.54 10.88 0.92
C PRO A 233 -16.77 10.01 1.20
N ASP A 234 -17.82 10.58 1.74
CA ASP A 234 -19.05 9.88 2.12
C ASP A 234 -19.93 9.44 0.93
N ARG A 235 -19.58 9.84 -0.30
CA ARG A 235 -20.18 9.28 -1.52
C ARG A 235 -19.82 7.81 -1.74
N PHE A 236 -18.77 7.31 -1.10
CA PHE A 236 -18.41 5.90 -1.12
C PHE A 236 -19.18 5.13 -0.07
N SER A 237 -19.57 3.91 -0.42
CA SER A 237 -20.16 2.96 0.52
C SER A 237 -19.77 1.52 0.16
N GLY A 238 -19.70 0.69 1.16
CA GLY A 238 -19.48 -0.73 1.02
C GLY A 238 -20.62 -1.53 1.65
N SER A 239 -20.94 -2.66 1.08
CA SER A 239 -21.94 -3.56 1.59
C SER A 239 -21.66 -5.01 1.19
N GLY A 240 -22.41 -5.93 1.76
CA GLY A 240 -22.36 -7.34 1.42
C GLY A 240 -22.24 -8.24 2.64
N SER A 241 -22.28 -9.52 2.38
CA SER A 241 -22.13 -10.58 3.36
C SER A 241 -21.85 -11.92 2.68
N GLY A 242 -21.30 -12.85 3.42
CA GLY A 242 -21.05 -14.21 2.91
C GLY A 242 -20.04 -14.22 1.78
N THR A 243 -20.52 -14.42 0.56
CA THR A 243 -19.69 -14.50 -0.65
C THR A 243 -19.88 -13.34 -1.61
N SER A 244 -20.73 -12.37 -1.30
CA SER A 244 -21.06 -11.27 -2.22
C SER A 244 -20.91 -9.91 -1.54
N TYR A 245 -20.01 -9.10 -2.09
CA TYR A 245 -19.69 -7.77 -1.59
C TYR A 245 -19.67 -6.75 -2.72
N SER A 246 -19.94 -5.50 -2.39
CA SER A 246 -19.91 -4.40 -3.36
C SER A 246 -19.38 -3.12 -2.77
N LEU A 247 -18.77 -2.30 -3.65
CA LEU A 247 -18.42 -0.91 -3.43
C LEU A 247 -19.27 -0.05 -4.35
N THR A 248 -19.86 1.01 -3.81
CA THR A 248 -20.71 1.93 -4.55
C THR A 248 -20.23 3.36 -4.36
N ILE A 249 -20.23 4.12 -5.45
CA ILE A 249 -20.04 5.56 -5.46
C ILE A 249 -21.39 6.17 -5.85
N SER A 250 -21.99 6.96 -4.96
CA SER A 250 -23.33 7.53 -5.20
C SER A 250 -23.36 8.51 -6.36
N SER A 251 -22.32 9.32 -6.51
CA SER A 251 -22.15 10.28 -7.59
C SER A 251 -20.66 10.42 -7.89
N MET A 252 -20.22 9.87 -9.02
CA MET A 252 -18.82 9.83 -9.39
C MET A 252 -18.24 11.23 -9.57
N GLU A 253 -17.03 11.42 -9.10
CA GLU A 253 -16.20 12.58 -9.36
C GLU A 253 -14.91 12.20 -10.11
N ALA A 254 -14.30 13.18 -10.77
CA ALA A 254 -13.10 12.96 -11.58
C ALA A 254 -11.95 12.32 -10.78
N GLU A 255 -11.80 12.67 -9.52
CA GLU A 255 -10.77 12.12 -8.61
C GLU A 255 -10.97 10.67 -8.22
N ASP A 256 -12.14 10.09 -8.49
CA ASP A 256 -12.47 8.70 -8.15
C ASP A 256 -11.92 7.68 -9.17
N GLY A 257 -11.40 8.16 -10.29
CA GLY A 257 -10.71 7.33 -11.28
C GLY A 257 -9.48 6.65 -10.68
N ALA A 258 -9.53 5.33 -10.54
CA ALA A 258 -8.50 4.52 -9.91
C ALA A 258 -8.77 3.03 -10.14
N THR A 259 -7.88 2.17 -9.71
CA THR A 259 -8.16 0.74 -9.57
C THR A 259 -8.54 0.44 -8.12
N TYR A 260 -9.65 -0.28 -7.95
CA TYR A 260 -10.16 -0.68 -6.64
C TYR A 260 -9.95 -2.18 -6.46
N TYR A 261 -9.34 -2.57 -5.34
CA TYR A 261 -9.10 -3.96 -4.99
C TYR A 261 -9.90 -4.34 -3.75
N CYS A 262 -10.61 -5.46 -3.81
CA CYS A 262 -11.14 -6.09 -2.60
C CYS A 262 -10.10 -7.03 -2.00
N GLN A 263 -10.18 -7.24 -0.69
CA GLN A 263 -9.27 -8.11 0.05
C GLN A 263 -10.01 -8.76 1.21
N GLN A 264 -9.69 -10.02 1.47
CA GLN A 264 -10.10 -10.71 2.67
C GLN A 264 -8.88 -11.11 3.51
N TRP A 265 -9.01 -11.05 4.80
CA TRP A 265 -8.09 -11.62 5.78
C TRP A 265 -8.79 -12.44 6.87
N SER A 266 -10.03 -12.83 6.59
CA SER A 266 -10.80 -13.73 7.46
C SER A 266 -10.22 -15.14 7.50
N SER A 267 -9.54 -15.52 6.45
CA SER A 267 -8.88 -16.82 6.29
C SER A 267 -7.48 -16.62 5.72
N ASN A 268 -6.52 -17.40 6.21
CA ASN A 268 -5.19 -17.45 5.63
C ASN A 268 -5.14 -18.41 4.44
N PRO A 269 -4.45 -18.08 3.35
CA PRO A 269 -3.72 -16.82 3.14
C PRO A 269 -4.66 -15.64 2.85
N TRP A 270 -4.22 -14.41 3.13
CA TRP A 270 -4.89 -13.22 2.62
C TRP A 270 -4.96 -13.28 1.11
N THR A 271 -6.08 -12.89 0.57
CA THR A 271 -6.24 -12.83 -0.87
C THR A 271 -6.85 -11.52 -1.30
N PHE A 272 -6.48 -11.11 -2.51
CA PHE A 272 -6.96 -9.90 -3.17
C PHE A 272 -7.76 -10.29 -4.41
N GLY A 273 -8.75 -9.48 -4.75
CA GLY A 273 -9.37 -9.54 -6.07
C GLY A 273 -8.43 -9.04 -7.16
N GLY A 274 -8.77 -9.29 -8.39
CA GLY A 274 -7.99 -8.87 -9.56
C GLY A 274 -8.05 -7.36 -9.85
N GLY A 275 -8.93 -6.65 -9.17
CA GLY A 275 -9.13 -5.21 -9.33
C GLY A 275 -10.23 -4.85 -10.32
N THR A 276 -10.87 -3.72 -10.08
CA THR A 276 -11.75 -3.03 -11.02
C THR A 276 -11.14 -1.68 -11.36
N LYS A 277 -10.76 -1.49 -12.61
CA LYS A 277 -10.27 -0.20 -13.09
C LYS A 277 -11.43 0.70 -13.45
N LEU A 278 -11.58 1.80 -12.72
CA LEU A 278 -12.59 2.82 -12.97
C LEU A 278 -11.97 3.98 -13.72
N GLU A 279 -12.43 4.21 -14.93
CA GLU A 279 -12.00 5.29 -15.82
C GLU A 279 -13.06 6.38 -15.90
N ILE A 280 -12.62 7.62 -16.10
CA ILE A 280 -13.51 8.75 -16.31
C ILE A 280 -13.86 8.81 -17.79
N LYS A 281 -15.16 8.78 -18.09
CA LYS A 281 -15.66 9.19 -19.41
C LYS A 281 -15.45 10.69 -19.57
N ARG A 282 -14.66 11.08 -20.57
CA ARG A 282 -14.63 12.47 -21.01
C ARG A 282 -15.93 12.78 -21.75
N ALA A 283 -16.53 13.93 -21.47
CA ALA A 283 -17.55 14.46 -22.33
C ALA A 283 -16.93 14.66 -23.72
N ASP A 284 -17.52 14.06 -24.75
CA ASP A 284 -17.15 14.36 -26.11
C ASP A 284 -17.34 15.86 -26.33
N ALA A 285 -16.27 16.55 -26.76
CA ALA A 285 -16.28 17.97 -26.99
C ALA A 285 -17.09 18.31 -28.26
#